data_e427df0613d7163eea9bf14b0c18b99d
#
_entry.id   e427df0613d7163eea9bf14b0c18b99d
#
_cell.length_a   1.000
_cell.length_b   1.000
_cell.length_c   1.000
_cell.angle_alpha   90.00
_cell.angle_beta   90.00
_cell.angle_gamma   90.00
#
_symmetry.space_group_name_H-M   'P 1'
#
loop_
_entity.id
_entity.type
_entity.pdbx_description
1 polymer ?
#
loop_
_entity_poly.entity_id
_entity_poly.type
_entity_poly.pdbx_seq_one_letter_code
_entity_poly.pdbx_strand_id
1 'polypeptide(L)'
;MGEKKIALVTGGNKGIGLEICRQLARKGIEVILTSRDGNRGEKAAQTLQREGLETAFLQLDVTDPESVGRCAANAEKKFGRLDILINNAGVRFDRDLAIMDLKLDVLRKTVETNIYGPFLVCQAFLPLMKKSGGGRIVNVSSGMGALAK
;
A
#
# COMPACT_ATOMS: atom_id res chain seq x y z
N MET A 1 -8.29 -27.78 1.97
CA MET A 1 -7.86 -26.46 2.49
C MET A 1 -7.51 -25.58 1.32
N GLY A 2 -8.03 -24.38 1.27
CA GLY A 2 -7.75 -23.43 0.18
C GLY A 2 -6.33 -22.87 0.27
N GLU A 3 -5.81 -22.40 -0.87
CA GLU A 3 -4.56 -21.66 -0.90
C GLU A 3 -4.65 -20.41 -0.03
N LYS A 4 -3.54 -20.08 0.63
CA LYS A 4 -3.42 -18.91 1.49
C LYS A 4 -3.58 -17.64 0.64
N LYS A 5 -4.40 -16.70 1.08
CA LYS A 5 -4.56 -15.41 0.40
C LYS A 5 -3.34 -14.54 0.61
N ILE A 6 -3.02 -13.75 -0.39
CA ILE A 6 -1.90 -12.82 -0.40
C ILE A 6 -2.43 -11.40 -0.50
N ALA A 7 -2.01 -10.54 0.42
CA ALA A 7 -2.37 -9.13 0.46
C ALA A 7 -1.14 -8.23 0.33
N LEU A 8 -1.24 -7.16 -0.44
CA LEU A 8 -0.25 -6.09 -0.50
C LEU A 8 -0.83 -4.82 0.12
N VAL A 9 -0.06 -4.19 1.00
CA VAL A 9 -0.43 -2.94 1.68
C VAL A 9 0.58 -1.84 1.34
N THR A 10 0.14 -0.77 0.70
CA THR A 10 0.99 0.39 0.46
C THR A 10 1.10 1.25 1.72
N GLY A 11 2.30 1.80 1.97
CA GLY A 11 2.53 2.59 3.18
C GLY A 11 2.39 1.78 4.47
N GLY A 12 2.81 0.52 4.46
CA GLY A 12 2.62 -0.44 5.56
C GLY A 12 3.61 -0.31 6.73
N ASN A 13 4.58 0.61 6.68
CA ASN A 13 5.67 0.66 7.66
C ASN A 13 5.33 1.36 8.98
N LYS A 14 4.19 2.03 9.07
CA LYS A 14 3.75 2.77 10.26
C LYS A 14 2.23 2.99 10.29
N GLY A 15 1.73 3.43 11.45
CA GLY A 15 0.36 3.90 11.62
C GLY A 15 -0.69 2.88 11.18
N ILE A 16 -1.70 3.38 10.48
CA ILE A 16 -2.84 2.56 10.00
C ILE A 16 -2.38 1.43 9.10
N GLY A 17 -1.45 1.69 8.18
CA GLY A 17 -0.92 0.66 7.27
C GLY A 17 -0.25 -0.50 7.98
N LEU A 18 0.56 -0.22 9.00
CA LEU A 18 1.21 -1.26 9.81
C LEU A 18 0.19 -2.09 10.59
N GLU A 19 -0.84 -1.45 11.14
CA GLU A 19 -1.89 -2.15 11.86
C GLU A 19 -2.76 -3.00 10.92
N ILE A 20 -3.04 -2.53 9.70
CA ILE A 20 -3.69 -3.33 8.66
C ILE A 20 -2.87 -4.59 8.36
N CYS A 21 -1.55 -4.45 8.16
CA CYS A 21 -0.65 -5.59 7.94
C CYS A 21 -0.74 -6.60 9.08
N ARG A 22 -0.69 -6.12 10.34
CA ARG A 22 -0.78 -6.98 11.53
C ARG A 22 -2.11 -7.74 11.59
N GLN A 23 -3.22 -7.06 11.39
CA GLN A 23 -4.55 -7.68 11.47
C GLN A 23 -4.80 -8.68 10.35
N LEU A 24 -4.37 -8.39 9.12
CA LEU A 24 -4.48 -9.33 8.01
C LEU A 24 -3.64 -10.59 8.26
N ALA A 25 -2.40 -10.42 8.72
CA ALA A 25 -1.52 -11.54 9.04
C ALA A 25 -2.06 -12.41 10.19
N ARG A 26 -2.67 -11.81 11.23
CA ARG A 26 -3.36 -12.54 12.31
C ARG A 26 -4.55 -13.37 11.81
N LYS A 27 -5.15 -12.98 10.69
CA LYS A 27 -6.23 -13.75 10.04
C LYS A 27 -5.70 -14.83 9.09
N GLY A 28 -4.39 -15.10 9.10
CA GLY A 28 -3.77 -16.12 8.26
C GLY A 28 -3.55 -15.70 6.80
N ILE A 29 -3.60 -14.41 6.50
CA ILE A 29 -3.29 -13.88 5.17
C ILE A 29 -1.79 -13.61 5.12
N GLU A 30 -1.11 -14.03 4.06
CA GLU A 30 0.28 -13.65 3.81
C GLU A 30 0.35 -12.19 3.35
N VAL A 31 1.12 -11.37 4.06
CA VAL A 31 1.13 -9.93 3.85
C VAL A 31 2.43 -9.46 3.23
N ILE A 32 2.32 -8.77 2.10
CA ILE A 32 3.39 -7.99 1.50
C ILE A 32 3.28 -6.56 2.03
N LEU A 33 4.08 -6.24 3.02
CA LEU A 33 4.22 -4.89 3.55
C LEU A 33 5.09 -4.08 2.61
N THR A 34 4.64 -2.92 2.18
CA THR A 34 5.45 -2.03 1.33
C THR A 34 5.67 -0.67 1.95
N SER A 35 6.80 -0.08 1.63
CA SER A 35 7.21 1.24 2.10
C SER A 35 8.15 1.88 1.08
N ARG A 36 8.07 3.20 0.95
CA ARG A 36 9.02 3.99 0.17
C ARG A 36 10.44 3.90 0.72
N ASP A 37 10.56 3.97 2.04
CA ASP A 37 11.83 3.83 2.75
C ASP A 37 12.12 2.33 3.01
N GLY A 38 13.17 1.81 2.38
CA GLY A 38 13.55 0.41 2.48
C GLY A 38 13.89 -0.01 3.91
N ASN A 39 14.67 0.80 4.63
CA ASN A 39 15.10 0.47 6.00
C ASN A 39 13.94 0.45 6.99
N ARG A 40 13.02 1.43 6.88
CA ARG A 40 11.84 1.47 7.74
C ARG A 40 10.87 0.34 7.44
N GLY A 41 10.70 0.02 6.15
CA GLY A 41 9.83 -1.08 5.73
C GLY A 41 10.34 -2.43 6.20
N GLU A 42 11.64 -2.70 6.03
CA GLU A 42 12.27 -3.94 6.50
C GLU A 42 12.15 -4.11 8.02
N LYS A 43 12.43 -3.07 8.80
CA LYS A 43 12.27 -3.10 10.25
C LYS A 43 10.83 -3.37 10.67
N ALA A 44 9.86 -2.77 9.98
CA ALA A 44 8.44 -2.99 10.25
C ALA A 44 8.03 -4.44 9.98
N ALA A 45 8.46 -5.02 8.85
CA ALA A 45 8.21 -6.42 8.54
C ALA A 45 8.85 -7.35 9.56
N GLN A 46 10.12 -7.11 9.95
CA GLN A 46 10.80 -7.89 10.99
C GLN A 46 10.07 -7.81 12.35
N THR A 47 9.50 -6.67 12.69
CA THR A 47 8.69 -6.54 13.90
C THR A 47 7.49 -7.47 13.88
N LEU A 48 6.75 -7.50 12.78
CA LEU A 48 5.61 -8.41 12.61
C LEU A 48 6.03 -9.88 12.59
N GLN A 49 7.17 -10.20 11.97
CA GLN A 49 7.73 -11.55 11.96
C GLN A 49 8.09 -12.04 13.36
N ARG A 50 8.64 -11.15 14.22
CA ARG A 50 8.90 -11.46 15.64
C ARG A 50 7.62 -11.70 16.45
N GLU A 51 6.50 -11.13 16.02
CA GLU A 51 5.16 -11.44 16.55
C GLU A 51 4.62 -12.80 16.06
N GLY A 52 5.40 -13.54 15.25
CA GLY A 52 4.98 -14.81 14.65
C GLY A 52 4.07 -14.65 13.44
N LEU A 53 4.04 -13.45 12.85
CA LEU A 53 3.17 -13.14 11.72
C LEU A 53 3.91 -13.29 10.39
N GLU A 54 3.23 -13.88 9.40
CA GLU A 54 3.80 -14.12 8.08
C GLU A 54 3.70 -12.87 7.22
N THR A 55 4.81 -12.17 7.14
CA THR A 55 4.95 -10.91 6.40
C THR A 55 6.24 -10.90 5.60
N ALA A 56 6.18 -10.29 4.42
CA ALA A 56 7.33 -9.99 3.59
C ALA A 56 7.40 -8.48 3.34
N PHE A 57 8.60 -7.98 3.04
CA PHE A 57 8.80 -6.59 2.65
C PHE A 57 9.16 -6.48 1.17
N LEU A 58 8.53 -5.53 0.48
CA LEU A 58 8.96 -5.05 -0.84
C LEU A 58 8.98 -3.51 -0.81
N GLN A 59 10.03 -2.92 -1.38
CA GLN A 59 10.09 -1.47 -1.51
C GLN A 59 9.11 -0.99 -2.57
N LEU A 60 8.38 0.08 -2.26
CA LEU A 60 7.41 0.70 -3.16
C LEU A 60 7.26 2.19 -2.84
N ASP A 61 7.65 3.02 -3.80
CA ASP A 61 7.25 4.41 -3.88
C ASP A 61 6.09 4.53 -4.90
N VAL A 62 4.90 4.82 -4.41
CA VAL A 62 3.70 4.88 -5.26
C VAL A 62 3.71 6.05 -6.25
N THR A 63 4.61 7.02 -6.06
CA THR A 63 4.76 8.18 -6.95
C THR A 63 5.78 7.96 -8.06
N ASP A 64 6.55 6.87 -7.99
CA ASP A 64 7.58 6.52 -8.97
C ASP A 64 7.15 5.31 -9.81
N PRO A 65 6.82 5.50 -11.11
CA PRO A 65 6.39 4.40 -11.98
C PRO A 65 7.40 3.26 -12.08
N GLU A 66 8.71 3.56 -12.02
CA GLU A 66 9.75 2.52 -12.05
C GLU A 66 9.75 1.70 -10.76
N SER A 67 9.60 2.35 -9.61
CA SER A 67 9.46 1.67 -8.31
C SER A 67 8.23 0.76 -8.30
N VAL A 68 7.10 1.24 -8.81
CA VAL A 68 5.86 0.46 -8.93
C VAL A 68 6.07 -0.76 -9.82
N GLY A 69 6.70 -0.61 -10.99
CA GLY A 69 7.00 -1.71 -11.91
C GLY A 69 7.94 -2.74 -11.30
N ARG A 70 9.02 -2.31 -10.63
CA ARG A 70 9.94 -3.22 -9.93
C ARG A 70 9.25 -3.99 -8.81
N CYS A 71 8.41 -3.33 -8.04
CA CYS A 71 7.66 -3.98 -6.97
C CYS A 71 6.71 -5.04 -7.51
N ALA A 72 5.97 -4.75 -8.59
CA ALA A 72 5.08 -5.70 -9.23
C ALA A 72 5.83 -6.92 -9.78
N ALA A 73 6.96 -6.72 -10.44
CA ALA A 73 7.81 -7.81 -10.95
C ALA A 73 8.36 -8.69 -9.82
N ASN A 74 8.81 -8.09 -8.72
CA ASN A 74 9.28 -8.83 -7.55
C ASN A 74 8.15 -9.61 -6.85
N ALA A 75 6.97 -9.02 -6.75
CA ALA A 75 5.79 -9.69 -6.22
C ALA A 75 5.38 -10.88 -7.11
N GLU A 76 5.39 -10.71 -8.43
CA GLU A 76 5.12 -11.80 -9.37
C GLU A 76 6.10 -12.95 -9.23
N LYS A 77 7.40 -12.65 -9.20
CA LYS A 77 8.45 -13.66 -9.05
C LYS A 77 8.36 -14.44 -7.74
N LYS A 78 8.03 -13.75 -6.64
CA LYS A 78 8.04 -14.34 -5.29
C LYS A 78 6.73 -15.02 -4.93
N PHE A 79 5.60 -14.47 -5.35
CA PHE A 79 4.27 -14.90 -4.91
C PHE A 79 3.38 -15.44 -6.05
N GLY A 80 3.61 -15.00 -7.29
CA GLY A 80 2.90 -15.47 -8.49
C GLY A 80 1.48 -14.95 -8.66
N ARG A 81 0.85 -14.43 -7.60
CA ARG A 81 -0.53 -13.91 -7.59
C ARG A 81 -0.72 -12.85 -6.50
N LEU A 82 -1.82 -12.14 -6.56
CA LEU A 82 -2.26 -11.22 -5.50
C LEU A 82 -3.77 -11.30 -5.34
N ASP A 83 -4.27 -11.47 -4.12
CA ASP A 83 -5.69 -11.56 -3.81
C ASP A 83 -6.27 -10.22 -3.34
N ILE A 84 -5.48 -9.45 -2.57
CA ILE A 84 -5.94 -8.23 -1.92
C ILE A 84 -4.90 -7.11 -2.13
N LEU A 85 -5.36 -5.97 -2.63
CA LEU A 85 -4.56 -4.75 -2.73
C LEU A 85 -5.16 -3.68 -1.83
N ILE A 86 -4.37 -3.17 -0.88
CA ILE A 86 -4.78 -2.08 0.02
C ILE A 86 -3.97 -0.82 -0.32
N ASN A 87 -4.61 0.12 -0.96
CA ASN A 87 -4.07 1.45 -1.21
C ASN A 87 -4.23 2.30 0.05
N ASN A 88 -3.21 2.27 0.91
CA ASN A 88 -3.15 3.02 2.17
C ASN A 88 -2.12 4.14 2.14
N ALA A 89 -1.09 4.07 1.28
CA ALA A 89 -0.11 5.15 1.17
C ALA A 89 -0.81 6.47 0.84
N GLY A 90 -0.58 7.46 1.68
CA GLY A 90 -1.17 8.78 1.54
C GLY A 90 -0.35 9.82 2.30
N VAL A 91 -0.45 11.05 1.87
CA VAL A 91 0.22 12.19 2.48
C VAL A 91 -0.78 13.32 2.69
N ARG A 92 -0.49 14.15 3.67
CA ARG A 92 -1.17 15.41 3.92
C ARG A 92 -0.09 16.45 4.22
N PHE A 93 0.28 17.20 3.18
CA PHE A 93 1.29 18.26 3.28
C PHE A 93 0.69 19.62 3.66
N ASP A 94 -0.62 19.76 3.58
CA ASP A 94 -1.42 20.97 3.84
C ASP A 94 -1.93 21.05 5.29
N ARG A 95 -1.35 20.25 6.19
CA ARG A 95 -1.75 20.27 7.59
C ARG A 95 -1.57 21.68 8.16
N ASP A 96 -2.66 22.25 8.67
CA ASP A 96 -2.70 23.59 9.27
C ASP A 96 -2.52 24.77 8.29
N LEU A 97 -2.58 24.54 6.97
CA LEU A 97 -2.58 25.59 5.96
C LEU A 97 -4.02 25.98 5.55
N ALA A 98 -4.28 27.29 5.51
CA ALA A 98 -5.48 27.80 4.87
C ALA A 98 -5.37 27.66 3.34
N ILE A 99 -6.50 27.58 2.65
CA ILE A 99 -6.50 27.47 1.17
C ILE A 99 -5.76 28.63 0.50
N MET A 100 -5.79 29.82 1.13
CA MET A 100 -5.10 31.01 0.61
C MET A 100 -3.58 30.92 0.70
N ASP A 101 -3.06 30.08 1.61
CA ASP A 101 -1.61 29.90 1.83
C ASP A 101 -1.08 28.64 1.15
N LEU A 102 -1.96 27.84 0.57
CA LEU A 102 -1.60 26.57 -0.08
C LEU A 102 -0.88 26.84 -1.41
N LYS A 103 0.36 26.39 -1.49
CA LYS A 103 1.15 26.49 -2.73
C LYS A 103 0.78 25.35 -3.68
N LEU A 104 0.81 25.64 -4.98
CA LEU A 104 0.45 24.69 -6.03
C LEU A 104 1.34 23.43 -6.03
N ASP A 105 2.63 23.55 -5.70
CA ASP A 105 3.53 22.39 -5.61
C ASP A 105 3.17 21.45 -4.47
N VAL A 106 2.67 21.97 -3.35
CA VAL A 106 2.15 21.16 -2.24
C VAL A 106 0.91 20.37 -2.67
N LEU A 107 -0.01 21.05 -3.37
CA LEU A 107 -1.20 20.39 -3.93
C LEU A 107 -0.81 19.30 -4.94
N ARG A 108 0.12 19.59 -5.86
CA ARG A 108 0.61 18.61 -6.84
C ARG A 108 1.18 17.36 -6.17
N LYS A 109 2.06 17.51 -5.18
CA LYS A 109 2.64 16.38 -4.43
C LYS A 109 1.57 15.55 -3.71
N THR A 110 0.54 16.22 -3.17
CA THR A 110 -0.57 15.53 -2.52
C THR A 110 -1.35 14.69 -3.53
N VAL A 111 -1.68 15.25 -4.69
CA VAL A 111 -2.39 14.55 -5.77
C VAL A 111 -1.55 13.40 -6.35
N GLU A 112 -0.25 13.59 -6.55
CA GLU A 112 0.65 12.54 -7.03
C GLU A 112 0.63 11.30 -6.11
N THR A 113 0.69 11.51 -4.81
CA THR A 113 0.65 10.38 -3.87
C THR A 113 -0.74 9.80 -3.71
N ASN A 114 -1.76 10.64 -3.48
CA ASN A 114 -3.06 10.19 -3.01
C ASN A 114 -4.01 9.77 -4.15
N ILE A 115 -3.75 10.22 -5.38
CA ILE A 115 -4.59 9.94 -6.55
C ILE A 115 -3.82 9.15 -7.61
N TYR A 116 -2.71 9.69 -8.11
CA TYR A 116 -1.94 8.98 -9.14
C TYR A 116 -1.25 7.73 -8.61
N GLY A 117 -0.81 7.74 -7.34
CA GLY A 117 -0.21 6.57 -6.70
C GLY A 117 -1.13 5.35 -6.74
N PRO A 118 -2.35 5.38 -6.19
CA PRO A 118 -3.30 4.28 -6.28
C PRO A 118 -3.61 3.84 -7.71
N PHE A 119 -3.70 4.77 -8.66
CA PHE A 119 -3.89 4.45 -10.06
C PHE A 119 -2.73 3.62 -10.63
N LEU A 120 -1.49 4.07 -10.45
CA LEU A 120 -0.29 3.37 -10.92
C LEU A 120 -0.16 1.98 -10.30
N VAL A 121 -0.39 1.88 -9.00
CA VAL A 121 -0.32 0.60 -8.28
C VAL A 121 -1.39 -0.36 -8.77
N CYS A 122 -2.65 0.08 -8.91
CA CYS A 122 -3.71 -0.74 -9.48
C CYS A 122 -3.35 -1.25 -10.88
N GLN A 123 -2.89 -0.37 -11.75
CA GLN A 123 -2.51 -0.74 -13.12
C GLN A 123 -1.41 -1.81 -13.15
N ALA A 124 -0.40 -1.68 -12.30
CA ALA A 124 0.73 -2.61 -12.26
C ALA A 124 0.36 -3.97 -11.63
N PHE A 125 -0.52 -3.99 -10.63
CA PHE A 125 -0.85 -5.22 -9.89
C PHE A 125 -2.11 -5.95 -10.40
N LEU A 126 -2.95 -5.33 -11.22
CA LEU A 126 -4.12 -5.98 -11.82
C LEU A 126 -3.81 -7.30 -12.54
N PRO A 127 -2.69 -7.46 -13.30
CA PRO A 127 -2.34 -8.74 -13.90
C PRO A 127 -2.15 -9.86 -12.88
N LEU A 128 -1.48 -9.57 -11.73
CA LEU A 128 -1.32 -10.54 -10.64
C LEU A 128 -2.66 -10.88 -9.98
N MET A 129 -3.53 -9.88 -9.83
CA MET A 129 -4.85 -10.08 -9.24
C MET A 129 -5.76 -10.93 -10.13
N LYS A 130 -5.64 -10.81 -11.44
CA LYS A 130 -6.36 -11.70 -12.38
C LYS A 130 -5.95 -13.16 -12.24
N LYS A 131 -4.68 -13.43 -11.91
CA LYS A 131 -4.16 -14.80 -11.70
C LYS A 131 -4.76 -15.47 -10.46
N SER A 132 -5.26 -14.72 -9.48
CA SER A 132 -5.91 -15.26 -8.29
C SER A 132 -7.37 -15.68 -8.53
N GLY A 133 -7.91 -15.48 -9.73
CA GLY A 133 -9.31 -15.78 -10.04
C GLY A 133 -10.32 -14.74 -9.57
N GLY A 134 -9.85 -13.63 -9.05
CA GLY A 134 -10.64 -12.51 -8.55
C GLY A 134 -10.03 -11.93 -7.30
N GLY A 135 -9.94 -10.60 -7.23
CA GLY A 135 -9.27 -9.91 -6.14
C GLY A 135 -10.13 -8.82 -5.52
N ARG A 136 -9.63 -8.24 -4.44
CA ARG A 136 -10.25 -7.08 -3.78
C ARG A 136 -9.26 -5.93 -3.75
N ILE A 137 -9.72 -4.76 -4.17
CA ILE A 137 -9.00 -3.50 -4.04
C ILE A 137 -9.70 -2.66 -2.98
N VAL A 138 -8.95 -2.22 -1.99
CA VAL A 138 -9.43 -1.35 -0.92
C VAL A 138 -8.67 -0.05 -0.98
N ASN A 139 -9.38 1.06 -1.11
CA ASN A 139 -8.80 2.40 -1.03
C ASN A 139 -9.12 2.98 0.34
N VAL A 140 -8.08 3.26 1.12
CA VAL A 140 -8.25 3.91 2.43
C VAL A 140 -8.57 5.37 2.19
N SER A 141 -9.69 5.82 2.72
CA SER A 141 -10.20 7.18 2.58
C SER A 141 -10.54 7.77 3.95
N SER A 142 -10.86 9.05 3.97
CA SER A 142 -11.27 9.78 5.17
C SER A 142 -12.59 10.48 4.95
N GLY A 143 -13.43 10.54 5.99
CA GLY A 143 -14.65 11.34 6.00
C GLY A 143 -14.40 12.84 5.78
N MET A 144 -13.16 13.30 5.96
CA MET A 144 -12.77 14.69 5.65
C MET A 144 -12.82 15.03 4.16
N GLY A 145 -12.76 14.01 3.27
CA GLY A 145 -12.91 14.18 1.83
C GLY A 145 -14.36 14.03 1.33
N ALA A 146 -15.30 13.78 2.21
CA ALA A 146 -16.70 13.63 1.82
C ALA A 146 -17.37 15.00 1.61
N LEU A 147 -18.09 15.16 0.51
CA LEU A 147 -18.88 16.38 0.20
C LEU A 147 -20.22 16.41 0.91
N ALA A 148 -20.67 15.29 1.43
CA ALA A 148 -21.90 15.15 2.21
C ALA A 148 -21.65 14.32 3.47
N LYS A 149 -22.30 14.70 4.57
CA LYS A 149 -22.31 13.94 5.82
C LYS A 149 -23.60 13.14 5.94
#